data_1d26999e766e243ebdacb52dad28a9da
#
_entry.id   1d26999e766e243ebdacb52dad28a9da
#
_cell.length_a   1.000
_cell.length_b   1.000
_cell.length_c   1.000
_cell.angle_alpha   90.00
_cell.angle_beta   90.00
_cell.angle_gamma   90.00
#
_symmetry.space_group_name_H-M   'P 1'
#
loop_
_entity.id
_entity.type
_entity.pdbx_description
1 polymer ?
#
loop_
_entity_poly.entity_id
_entity_poly.type
_entity_poly.pdbx_seq_one_letter_code
_entity_poly.pdbx_strand_id
1 'polypeptide(L)'
;RRVGYLFQHYALFPNMTVEDNIRCGVRSASSKADARRQVRSMMERLNLTGLEKQKPAELSGGQQQRVALARILVNEPDILLLDEPFSALDSYLKEKVMTELKDLLRQFPKDVVLVTHSRDEAYQLCQSIAVLDDGRVSACAPTKELFADPQSRVAAVLTGCKNIVAARKAGPTAVFIPSWQITLQTGRPVGDDLCAIGIRGHAFCGGDGENARPIVVTEEIEQPFEWIVKFRYAHQEGGTPDIWWRFAKPDRPAVLPDCLTVDGQAILLLYR
;
A
#
# COMPACT_ATOMS: atom_id res chain seq x y z
N ARG A 1 -18.53 -8.43 -22.61
CA ARG A 1 -17.44 -8.52 -21.62
C ARG A 1 -18.00 -9.05 -20.31
N ARG A 2 -17.33 -10.05 -19.73
CA ARG A 2 -17.68 -10.64 -18.43
C ARG A 2 -16.83 -10.00 -17.37
N VAL A 3 -17.45 -9.43 -16.31
CA VAL A 3 -16.75 -8.80 -15.19
C VAL A 3 -16.89 -9.71 -13.99
N GLY A 4 -15.75 -10.09 -13.39
CA GLY A 4 -15.71 -10.73 -12.09
C GLY A 4 -15.55 -9.67 -11.02
N TYR A 5 -16.40 -9.67 -10.00
CA TYR A 5 -16.33 -8.70 -8.90
C TYR A 5 -16.28 -9.43 -7.56
N LEU A 6 -15.18 -9.20 -6.80
CA LEU A 6 -15.04 -9.63 -5.44
C LEU A 6 -15.38 -8.48 -4.50
N PHE A 7 -16.46 -8.63 -3.74
CA PHE A 7 -16.89 -7.66 -2.73
C PHE A 7 -16.07 -7.81 -1.45
N GLN A 8 -15.96 -6.74 -0.69
CA GLN A 8 -15.26 -6.66 0.60
C GLN A 8 -15.67 -7.76 1.59
N HIS A 9 -16.94 -8.14 1.65
CA HIS A 9 -17.46 -9.20 2.52
C HIS A 9 -17.71 -10.53 1.77
N TYR A 10 -17.02 -10.75 0.64
CA TYR A 10 -17.07 -11.95 -0.20
C TYR A 10 -18.48 -12.28 -0.75
N ALA A 11 -19.56 -11.79 -0.17
CA ALA A 11 -20.95 -11.97 -0.57
C ALA A 11 -21.32 -13.43 -0.88
N LEU A 12 -20.85 -14.39 -0.07
CA LEU A 12 -21.20 -15.80 -0.18
C LEU A 12 -22.67 -16.00 0.21
N PHE A 13 -23.33 -16.97 -0.44
CA PHE A 13 -24.67 -17.38 -0.07
C PHE A 13 -24.61 -18.24 1.21
N PRO A 14 -25.11 -17.74 2.38
CA PRO A 14 -24.85 -18.36 3.67
C PRO A 14 -25.48 -19.75 3.84
N ASN A 15 -26.60 -19.99 3.15
CA ASN A 15 -27.35 -21.24 3.22
C ASN A 15 -26.91 -22.29 2.18
N MET A 16 -26.00 -21.94 1.29
CA MET A 16 -25.46 -22.81 0.26
C MET A 16 -24.11 -23.41 0.71
N THR A 17 -23.83 -24.61 0.24
CA THR A 17 -22.51 -25.24 0.42
C THR A 17 -21.44 -24.54 -0.42
N VAL A 18 -20.16 -24.86 -0.19
CA VAL A 18 -19.04 -24.40 -1.01
C VAL A 18 -19.27 -24.78 -2.47
N GLU A 19 -19.60 -26.04 -2.76
CA GLU A 19 -19.87 -26.50 -4.13
C GLU A 19 -21.02 -25.72 -4.77
N ASP A 20 -22.09 -25.47 -4.03
CA ASP A 20 -23.26 -24.73 -4.53
C ASP A 20 -22.94 -23.26 -4.79
N ASN A 21 -22.18 -22.61 -3.90
CA ASN A 21 -21.70 -21.25 -4.10
C ASN A 21 -20.90 -21.11 -5.38
N ILE A 22 -19.96 -22.02 -5.65
CA ILE A 22 -19.13 -21.99 -6.86
C ILE A 22 -20.01 -22.28 -8.09
N ARG A 23 -20.92 -23.26 -7.99
CA ARG A 23 -21.82 -23.64 -9.08
C ARG A 23 -22.71 -22.49 -9.55
N CYS A 24 -23.12 -21.59 -8.64
CA CYS A 24 -23.86 -20.39 -9.02
C CYS A 24 -23.10 -19.46 -9.99
N GLY A 25 -21.76 -19.54 -10.04
CA GLY A 25 -20.93 -18.81 -10.98
C GLY A 25 -20.87 -19.42 -12.37
N VAL A 26 -21.21 -20.70 -12.53
CA VAL A 26 -21.12 -21.40 -13.83
C VAL A 26 -22.24 -20.89 -14.76
N ARG A 27 -21.86 -20.31 -15.90
CA ARG A 27 -22.79 -19.77 -16.88
C ARG A 27 -22.72 -20.43 -18.27
N SER A 28 -21.63 -21.09 -18.58
CA SER A 28 -21.33 -21.61 -19.93
C SER A 28 -21.18 -23.12 -19.98
N ALA A 29 -21.79 -23.87 -19.04
CA ALA A 29 -21.74 -25.32 -19.08
C ALA A 29 -22.71 -25.92 -20.10
N SER A 30 -22.25 -26.86 -20.90
CA SER A 30 -23.04 -27.57 -21.92
C SER A 30 -23.98 -28.61 -21.33
N SER A 31 -23.71 -29.05 -20.10
CA SER A 31 -24.51 -30.04 -19.35
C SER A 31 -24.30 -29.95 -17.84
N LYS A 32 -25.18 -30.61 -17.06
CA LYS A 32 -24.97 -30.73 -15.60
C LYS A 32 -23.66 -31.43 -15.24
N ALA A 33 -23.21 -32.40 -16.04
CA ALA A 33 -21.95 -33.08 -15.87
C ALA A 33 -20.75 -32.16 -16.14
N ASP A 34 -20.87 -31.30 -17.12
CA ASP A 34 -19.87 -30.30 -17.45
C ASP A 34 -19.75 -29.24 -16.36
N ALA A 35 -20.86 -28.71 -15.85
CA ALA A 35 -20.88 -27.80 -14.71
C ALA A 35 -20.16 -28.38 -13.48
N ARG A 36 -20.43 -29.65 -13.16
CA ARG A 36 -19.74 -30.35 -12.07
C ARG A 36 -18.23 -30.47 -12.28
N ARG A 37 -17.80 -30.73 -13.52
CA ARG A 37 -16.37 -30.79 -13.86
C ARG A 37 -15.70 -29.43 -13.64
N GLN A 38 -16.31 -28.35 -14.14
CA GLN A 38 -15.79 -26.99 -13.98
C GLN A 38 -15.67 -26.61 -12.49
N VAL A 39 -16.69 -26.90 -11.68
CA VAL A 39 -16.68 -26.64 -10.24
C VAL A 39 -15.55 -27.43 -9.57
N ARG A 40 -15.43 -28.74 -9.82
CA ARG A 40 -14.38 -29.58 -9.24
C ARG A 40 -12.98 -29.06 -9.62
N SER A 41 -12.73 -28.79 -10.87
CA SER A 41 -11.45 -28.23 -11.33
C SER A 41 -11.11 -26.89 -10.64
N MET A 42 -12.10 -26.04 -10.46
CA MET A 42 -11.90 -24.76 -9.76
C MET A 42 -11.63 -24.96 -8.26
N MET A 43 -12.29 -25.93 -7.63
CA MET A 43 -12.04 -26.30 -6.23
C MET A 43 -10.62 -26.85 -6.03
N GLU A 44 -10.16 -27.72 -6.93
CA GLU A 44 -8.79 -28.24 -6.91
C GLU A 44 -7.76 -27.09 -7.06
N ARG A 45 -7.97 -26.18 -8.03
CA ARG A 45 -7.11 -25.04 -8.31
C ARG A 45 -6.97 -24.10 -7.12
N LEU A 46 -8.00 -23.94 -6.30
CA LEU A 46 -8.04 -23.02 -5.16
C LEU A 46 -7.90 -23.71 -3.80
N ASN A 47 -7.46 -25.01 -3.80
CA ASN A 47 -7.26 -25.79 -2.58
C ASN A 47 -8.52 -25.83 -1.68
N LEU A 48 -9.69 -26.11 -2.28
CA LEU A 48 -10.98 -26.23 -1.62
C LEU A 48 -11.50 -27.66 -1.55
N THR A 49 -10.71 -28.62 -2.03
CA THR A 49 -11.05 -30.07 -1.99
C THR A 49 -11.24 -30.52 -0.54
N GLY A 50 -12.30 -31.27 -0.30
CA GLY A 50 -12.70 -31.72 1.04
C GLY A 50 -13.63 -30.77 1.79
N LEU A 51 -13.90 -29.56 1.21
CA LEU A 51 -14.80 -28.56 1.78
C LEU A 51 -16.16 -28.48 1.07
N GLU A 52 -16.44 -29.39 0.13
CA GLU A 52 -17.58 -29.34 -0.81
C GLU A 52 -18.92 -29.08 -0.12
N LYS A 53 -19.13 -29.78 1.03
CA LYS A 53 -20.40 -29.78 1.76
C LYS A 53 -20.46 -28.74 2.89
N GLN A 54 -19.35 -28.07 3.19
CA GLN A 54 -19.32 -27.04 4.23
C GLN A 54 -20.06 -25.78 3.80
N LYS A 55 -20.61 -25.06 4.77
CA LYS A 55 -21.24 -23.76 4.58
C LYS A 55 -20.28 -22.62 4.92
N PRO A 56 -20.51 -21.40 4.43
CA PRO A 56 -19.63 -20.27 4.72
C PRO A 56 -19.30 -20.05 6.19
N ALA A 57 -20.25 -20.28 7.10
CA ALA A 57 -20.04 -20.13 8.55
C ALA A 57 -19.04 -21.12 9.16
N GLU A 58 -18.74 -22.22 8.46
CA GLU A 58 -17.82 -23.27 8.89
C GLU A 58 -16.40 -23.05 8.34
N LEU A 59 -16.19 -22.00 7.55
CA LEU A 59 -14.96 -21.69 6.84
C LEU A 59 -14.17 -20.57 7.53
N SER A 60 -12.84 -20.66 7.49
CA SER A 60 -11.98 -19.51 7.81
C SER A 60 -12.15 -18.38 6.79
N GLY A 61 -11.79 -17.14 7.16
CA GLY A 61 -11.87 -15.98 6.26
C GLY A 61 -11.14 -16.20 4.93
N GLY A 62 -9.95 -16.80 4.95
CA GLY A 62 -9.21 -17.13 3.73
C GLY A 62 -9.88 -18.22 2.88
N GLN A 63 -10.56 -19.20 3.51
CA GLN A 63 -11.36 -20.17 2.79
C GLN A 63 -12.58 -19.53 2.14
N GLN A 64 -13.27 -18.63 2.86
CA GLN A 64 -14.41 -17.87 2.31
C GLN A 64 -13.98 -17.04 1.10
N GLN A 65 -12.85 -16.36 1.18
CA GLN A 65 -12.29 -15.60 0.06
C GLN A 65 -12.02 -16.48 -1.16
N ARG A 66 -11.38 -17.65 -0.96
CA ARG A 66 -11.12 -18.61 -2.04
C ARG A 66 -12.41 -19.14 -2.67
N VAL A 67 -13.45 -19.40 -1.90
CA VAL A 67 -14.76 -19.80 -2.43
C VAL A 67 -15.38 -18.67 -3.27
N ALA A 68 -15.30 -17.41 -2.82
CA ALA A 68 -15.79 -16.27 -3.57
C ALA A 68 -15.01 -16.08 -4.89
N LEU A 69 -13.69 -16.20 -4.85
CA LEU A 69 -12.84 -16.18 -6.05
C LEU A 69 -13.19 -17.35 -6.99
N ALA A 70 -13.36 -18.57 -6.47
CA ALA A 70 -13.76 -19.73 -7.26
C ALA A 70 -15.07 -19.48 -8.01
N ARG A 71 -16.09 -18.93 -7.31
CA ARG A 71 -17.39 -18.57 -7.89
C ARG A 71 -17.26 -17.57 -9.04
N ILE A 72 -16.34 -16.63 -8.93
CA ILE A 72 -16.10 -15.61 -9.96
C ILE A 72 -15.32 -16.20 -11.13
N LEU A 73 -14.23 -16.89 -10.84
CA LEU A 73 -13.28 -17.37 -11.85
C LEU A 73 -13.82 -18.54 -12.69
N VAL A 74 -14.75 -19.33 -12.16
CA VAL A 74 -15.38 -20.44 -12.91
C VAL A 74 -16.14 -19.94 -14.15
N ASN A 75 -16.53 -18.66 -14.18
CA ASN A 75 -17.17 -18.02 -15.33
C ASN A 75 -16.16 -17.39 -16.32
N GLU A 76 -14.85 -17.57 -16.11
CA GLU A 76 -13.77 -17.04 -16.96
C GLU A 76 -13.96 -15.54 -17.29
N PRO A 77 -13.95 -14.64 -16.30
CA PRO A 77 -14.21 -13.22 -16.56
C PRO A 77 -13.14 -12.59 -17.46
N ASP A 78 -13.50 -11.52 -18.19
CA ASP A 78 -12.59 -10.76 -19.05
C ASP A 78 -11.80 -9.71 -18.25
N ILE A 79 -12.31 -9.32 -17.07
CA ILE A 79 -11.66 -8.44 -16.11
C ILE A 79 -12.05 -8.86 -14.69
N LEU A 80 -11.13 -8.76 -13.74
CA LEU A 80 -11.35 -9.04 -12.34
C LEU A 80 -11.24 -7.74 -11.53
N LEU A 81 -12.29 -7.43 -10.77
CA LEU A 81 -12.32 -6.31 -9.84
C LEU A 81 -12.30 -6.85 -8.42
N LEU A 82 -11.31 -6.42 -7.63
CA LEU A 82 -11.11 -6.82 -6.23
C LEU A 82 -11.30 -5.58 -5.35
N ASP A 83 -12.33 -5.59 -4.51
CA ASP A 83 -12.66 -4.47 -3.63
C ASP A 83 -12.28 -4.83 -2.19
N GLU A 84 -11.21 -4.23 -1.70
CA GLU A 84 -10.63 -4.47 -0.37
C GLU A 84 -10.56 -5.95 0.04
N PRO A 85 -9.92 -6.81 -0.76
CA PRO A 85 -10.04 -8.26 -0.60
C PRO A 85 -9.51 -8.80 0.73
N PHE A 86 -8.71 -8.03 1.46
CA PHE A 86 -8.08 -8.47 2.71
C PHE A 86 -8.60 -7.74 3.95
N SER A 87 -9.59 -6.85 3.82
CA SER A 87 -10.08 -6.03 4.94
C SER A 87 -10.73 -6.82 6.08
N ALA A 88 -11.30 -8.00 5.78
CA ALA A 88 -11.94 -8.88 6.76
C ALA A 88 -10.99 -9.89 7.41
N LEU A 89 -9.68 -9.86 7.10
CA LEU A 89 -8.70 -10.81 7.61
C LEU A 89 -7.85 -10.21 8.73
N ASP A 90 -7.53 -11.04 9.74
CA ASP A 90 -6.49 -10.70 10.70
C ASP A 90 -5.10 -10.64 10.05
N SER A 91 -4.15 -9.96 10.70
CA SER A 91 -2.83 -9.69 10.14
C SER A 91 -2.03 -10.95 9.80
N TYR A 92 -2.15 -12.02 10.60
CA TYR A 92 -1.44 -13.27 10.38
C TYR A 92 -1.98 -14.01 9.15
N LEU A 93 -3.30 -14.11 9.05
CA LEU A 93 -3.95 -14.77 7.92
C LEU A 93 -3.79 -13.97 6.62
N LYS A 94 -3.75 -12.65 6.73
CA LYS A 94 -3.60 -11.72 5.60
C LYS A 94 -2.34 -11.98 4.78
N GLU A 95 -1.17 -12.15 5.40
CA GLU A 95 0.09 -12.40 4.68
C GLU A 95 0.04 -13.69 3.86
N LYS A 96 -0.49 -14.76 4.47
CA LYS A 96 -0.65 -16.05 3.79
C LYS A 96 -1.60 -15.93 2.59
N VAL A 97 -2.78 -15.35 2.81
CA VAL A 97 -3.81 -15.21 1.77
C VAL A 97 -3.36 -14.27 0.67
N MET A 98 -2.60 -13.22 0.99
CA MET A 98 -2.01 -12.31 0.01
C MET A 98 -1.01 -13.03 -0.92
N THR A 99 -0.18 -13.91 -0.35
CA THR A 99 0.74 -14.74 -1.15
C THR A 99 -0.03 -15.68 -2.08
N GLU A 100 -1.04 -16.37 -1.57
CA GLU A 100 -1.91 -17.26 -2.36
C GLU A 100 -2.63 -16.49 -3.50
N LEU A 101 -3.17 -15.30 -3.19
CA LEU A 101 -3.82 -14.47 -4.20
C LEU A 101 -2.83 -13.99 -5.26
N LYS A 102 -1.63 -13.58 -4.86
CA LYS A 102 -0.57 -13.16 -5.80
C LYS A 102 -0.23 -14.25 -6.82
N ASP A 103 -0.10 -15.50 -6.37
CA ASP A 103 0.18 -16.63 -7.26
C ASP A 103 -0.99 -16.92 -8.19
N LEU A 104 -2.21 -16.79 -7.71
CA LEU A 104 -3.41 -16.91 -8.52
C LEU A 104 -3.49 -15.82 -9.60
N LEU A 105 -3.23 -14.55 -9.22
CA LEU A 105 -3.28 -13.42 -10.14
C LEU A 105 -2.20 -13.51 -11.22
N ARG A 106 -1.01 -14.05 -10.91
CA ARG A 106 0.04 -14.32 -11.91
C ARG A 106 -0.40 -15.30 -13.00
N GLN A 107 -1.29 -16.22 -12.65
CA GLN A 107 -1.83 -17.21 -13.58
C GLN A 107 -3.09 -16.70 -14.32
N PHE A 108 -3.63 -15.56 -13.90
CA PHE A 108 -4.81 -14.96 -14.52
C PHE A 108 -4.36 -14.10 -15.73
N PRO A 109 -4.70 -14.51 -16.98
CA PRO A 109 -4.10 -13.92 -18.18
C PRO A 109 -4.75 -12.62 -18.64
N LYS A 110 -5.54 -11.97 -17.78
CA LYS A 110 -6.35 -10.80 -18.12
C LYS A 110 -6.18 -9.70 -17.06
N ASP A 111 -6.81 -8.56 -17.29
CA ASP A 111 -6.67 -7.39 -16.42
C ASP A 111 -7.32 -7.58 -15.06
N VAL A 112 -6.62 -7.09 -14.04
CA VAL A 112 -7.09 -7.07 -12.65
C VAL A 112 -7.03 -5.64 -12.13
N VAL A 113 -8.11 -5.18 -11.53
CA VAL A 113 -8.17 -3.91 -10.80
C VAL A 113 -8.36 -4.21 -9.32
N LEU A 114 -7.45 -3.72 -8.49
CA LEU A 114 -7.50 -3.82 -7.03
C LEU A 114 -7.82 -2.46 -6.43
N VAL A 115 -8.85 -2.39 -5.60
CA VAL A 115 -9.12 -1.25 -4.73
C VAL A 115 -8.63 -1.60 -3.33
N THR A 116 -7.75 -0.77 -2.77
CA THR A 116 -7.23 -0.95 -1.41
C THR A 116 -6.76 0.38 -0.82
N HIS A 117 -6.83 0.50 0.50
CA HIS A 117 -6.19 1.57 1.26
C HIS A 117 -4.83 1.15 1.84
N SER A 118 -4.42 -0.10 1.64
CA SER A 118 -3.16 -0.65 2.14
C SER A 118 -2.03 -0.44 1.12
N ARG A 119 -1.04 0.37 1.49
CA ARG A 119 0.16 0.59 0.67
C ARG A 119 0.92 -0.71 0.38
N ASP A 120 0.94 -1.64 1.36
CA ASP A 120 1.71 -2.88 1.25
C ASP A 120 1.05 -3.85 0.26
N GLU A 121 -0.29 -3.90 0.23
CA GLU A 121 -1.06 -4.63 -0.78
C GLU A 121 -0.83 -4.05 -2.19
N ALA A 122 -0.97 -2.74 -2.33
CA ALA A 122 -0.75 -2.06 -3.60
C ALA A 122 0.68 -2.28 -4.12
N TYR A 123 1.69 -2.17 -3.25
CA TYR A 123 3.09 -2.38 -3.61
C TYR A 123 3.40 -3.80 -4.07
N GLN A 124 2.79 -4.81 -3.40
CA GLN A 124 3.10 -6.21 -3.66
C GLN A 124 2.31 -6.82 -4.83
N LEU A 125 1.11 -6.32 -5.10
CA LEU A 125 0.17 -6.92 -6.04
C LEU A 125 0.01 -6.14 -7.34
N CYS A 126 0.20 -4.80 -7.32
CA CYS A 126 -0.09 -3.95 -8.46
C CYS A 126 1.16 -3.59 -9.26
N GLN A 127 1.06 -3.60 -10.58
CA GLN A 127 2.11 -3.11 -11.50
C GLN A 127 2.07 -1.58 -11.62
N SER A 128 0.87 -1.01 -11.58
CA SER A 128 0.62 0.43 -11.63
C SER A 128 -0.44 0.81 -10.60
N ILE A 129 -0.36 2.04 -10.09
CA ILE A 129 -1.27 2.56 -9.08
C ILE A 129 -1.86 3.88 -9.57
N ALA A 130 -3.17 4.00 -9.46
CA ALA A 130 -3.88 5.27 -9.57
C ALA A 130 -4.32 5.71 -8.18
N VAL A 131 -3.90 6.88 -7.75
CA VAL A 131 -4.27 7.50 -6.48
C VAL A 131 -5.50 8.35 -6.68
N LEU A 132 -6.56 8.06 -5.92
CA LEU A 132 -7.80 8.82 -5.94
C LEU A 132 -7.85 9.81 -4.77
N ASP A 133 -8.21 11.05 -5.07
CA ASP A 133 -8.41 12.13 -4.12
C ASP A 133 -9.64 12.96 -4.55
N ASP A 134 -10.61 13.15 -3.66
CA ASP A 134 -11.87 13.87 -3.92
C ASP A 134 -12.54 13.47 -5.26
N GLY A 135 -12.58 12.17 -5.56
CA GLY A 135 -13.22 11.63 -6.76
C GLY A 135 -12.45 11.85 -8.07
N ARG A 136 -11.19 12.30 -7.98
CA ARG A 136 -10.30 12.52 -9.12
C ARG A 136 -9.03 11.68 -8.99
N VAL A 137 -8.40 11.37 -10.12
CA VAL A 137 -7.08 10.75 -10.14
C VAL A 137 -6.03 11.83 -9.88
N SER A 138 -5.42 11.79 -8.70
CA SER A 138 -4.35 12.72 -8.26
C SER A 138 -2.97 12.33 -8.80
N ALA A 139 -2.72 11.03 -8.98
CA ALA A 139 -1.48 10.50 -9.54
C ALA A 139 -1.75 9.13 -10.18
N CYS A 140 -1.01 8.81 -11.24
CA CYS A 140 -1.06 7.49 -11.86
C CYS A 140 0.32 7.16 -12.44
N ALA A 141 0.96 6.10 -11.92
CA ALA A 141 2.30 5.70 -12.36
C ALA A 141 2.56 4.21 -12.07
N PRO A 142 3.61 3.62 -12.66
CA PRO A 142 4.14 2.33 -12.23
C PRO A 142 4.42 2.33 -10.73
N THR A 143 4.11 1.22 -10.06
CA THR A 143 4.15 1.13 -8.58
C THR A 143 5.47 1.61 -8.00
N LYS A 144 6.60 1.13 -8.53
CA LYS A 144 7.92 1.50 -7.99
C LYS A 144 8.24 2.99 -8.16
N GLU A 145 7.82 3.57 -9.29
CA GLU A 145 8.02 4.99 -9.57
C GLU A 145 7.18 5.86 -8.63
N LEU A 146 5.90 5.50 -8.44
CA LEU A 146 5.02 6.23 -7.52
C LEU A 146 5.52 6.19 -6.08
N PHE A 147 6.10 5.07 -5.65
CA PHE A 147 6.70 4.96 -4.31
C PHE A 147 8.03 5.71 -4.20
N ALA A 148 8.80 5.80 -5.25
CA ALA A 148 10.05 6.56 -5.26
C ALA A 148 9.80 8.07 -5.33
N ASP A 149 8.90 8.52 -6.21
CA ASP A 149 8.58 9.94 -6.42
C ASP A 149 7.07 10.16 -6.60
N PRO A 150 6.30 10.30 -5.52
CA PRO A 150 4.85 10.39 -5.54
C PRO A 150 4.29 11.68 -6.15
N GLN A 151 5.08 12.73 -6.28
CA GLN A 151 4.80 14.05 -6.87
C GLN A 151 3.62 14.82 -6.26
N SER A 152 2.61 14.16 -5.70
CA SER A 152 1.48 14.80 -5.03
C SER A 152 1.49 14.50 -3.52
N ARG A 153 0.90 15.43 -2.73
CA ARG A 153 0.81 15.28 -1.28
C ARG A 153 0.04 14.02 -0.87
N VAL A 154 -1.06 13.74 -1.55
CA VAL A 154 -1.91 12.57 -1.25
C VAL A 154 -1.17 11.28 -1.55
N ALA A 155 -0.50 11.20 -2.70
CA ALA A 155 0.31 10.04 -3.04
C ALA A 155 1.48 9.83 -2.05
N ALA A 156 2.12 10.92 -1.59
CA ALA A 156 3.18 10.84 -0.57
C ALA A 156 2.66 10.28 0.75
N VAL A 157 1.47 10.71 1.22
CA VAL A 157 0.82 10.18 2.43
C VAL A 157 0.51 8.69 2.26
N LEU A 158 -0.14 8.32 1.17
CA LEU A 158 -0.55 6.94 0.90
C LEU A 158 0.64 6.00 0.71
N THR A 159 1.75 6.49 0.14
CA THR A 159 3.00 5.71 0.03
C THR A 159 3.82 5.71 1.33
N GLY A 160 3.30 6.28 2.42
CA GLY A 160 3.86 6.16 3.78
C GLY A 160 4.84 7.25 4.19
N CYS A 161 4.91 8.38 3.49
CA CYS A 161 5.65 9.55 3.96
C CYS A 161 4.91 10.19 5.14
N LYS A 162 5.59 10.37 6.28
CA LYS A 162 5.00 10.99 7.49
C LYS A 162 5.42 12.45 7.66
N ASN A 163 6.62 12.81 7.24
CA ASN A 163 7.11 14.17 7.36
C ASN A 163 6.80 14.92 6.07
N ILE A 164 5.61 15.49 5.99
CA ILE A 164 5.17 16.30 4.86
C ILE A 164 4.88 17.71 5.37
N VAL A 165 5.54 18.68 4.77
CA VAL A 165 5.48 20.08 5.22
C VAL A 165 5.40 21.02 4.02
N ALA A 166 4.69 22.15 4.19
CA ALA A 166 4.63 23.20 3.18
C ALA A 166 6.04 23.77 2.92
N ALA A 167 6.37 23.90 1.67
CA ALA A 167 7.65 24.43 1.23
C ALA A 167 7.48 25.30 -0.01
N ARG A 168 8.48 26.17 -0.25
CA ARG A 168 8.55 27.01 -1.43
C ARG A 168 9.94 26.94 -2.05
N LYS A 169 10.01 27.14 -3.34
CA LYS A 169 11.26 27.24 -4.07
C LYS A 169 12.11 28.39 -3.49
N ALA A 170 13.37 28.13 -3.18
CA ALA A 170 14.34 29.10 -2.70
C ALA A 170 15.50 29.29 -3.68
N GLY A 171 15.64 28.40 -4.66
CA GLY A 171 16.67 28.42 -5.68
C GLY A 171 16.42 27.33 -6.73
N PRO A 172 17.28 27.19 -7.73
CA PRO A 172 17.13 26.16 -8.76
C PRO A 172 17.04 24.73 -8.19
N THR A 173 17.81 24.45 -7.13
CA THR A 173 17.88 23.15 -6.44
C THR A 173 17.69 23.30 -4.93
N ALA A 174 17.03 24.37 -4.45
CA ALA A 174 16.86 24.65 -3.04
C ALA A 174 15.39 24.92 -2.70
N VAL A 175 14.97 24.42 -1.54
CA VAL A 175 13.64 24.64 -0.98
C VAL A 175 13.72 25.27 0.40
N PHE A 176 12.88 26.25 0.69
CA PHE A 176 12.72 26.84 2.01
C PHE A 176 11.47 26.28 2.67
N ILE A 177 11.61 25.85 3.91
CA ILE A 177 10.53 25.32 4.73
C ILE A 177 10.21 26.33 5.84
N PRO A 178 9.13 27.14 5.69
CA PRO A 178 8.83 28.21 6.65
C PRO A 178 8.68 27.72 8.09
N SER A 179 7.91 26.64 8.31
CA SER A 179 7.62 26.12 9.65
C SER A 179 8.85 25.50 10.34
N TRP A 180 9.85 25.07 9.58
CA TRP A 180 11.11 24.56 10.13
C TRP A 180 12.21 25.62 10.18
N GLN A 181 12.00 26.78 9.54
CA GLN A 181 12.97 27.87 9.41
C GLN A 181 14.32 27.44 8.81
N ILE A 182 14.28 26.49 7.84
CA ILE A 182 15.49 25.98 7.20
C ILE A 182 15.36 25.98 5.67
N THR A 183 16.51 26.03 5.01
CA THR A 183 16.64 25.74 3.58
C THR A 183 17.36 24.43 3.40
N LEU A 184 16.85 23.57 2.50
CA LEU A 184 17.45 22.31 2.11
C LEU A 184 17.78 22.31 0.63
N GLN A 185 18.89 21.65 0.28
CA GLN A 185 19.29 21.39 -1.10
C GLN A 185 18.67 20.05 -1.55
N THR A 186 18.06 20.05 -2.74
CA THR A 186 17.25 18.92 -3.21
C THR A 186 17.98 17.98 -4.15
N GLY A 187 19.23 18.33 -4.53
CA GLY A 187 20.01 17.55 -5.50
C GLY A 187 19.38 17.42 -6.89
N ARG A 188 18.21 18.03 -7.10
CA ARG A 188 17.47 18.06 -8.37
C ARG A 188 16.72 19.37 -8.54
N PRO A 189 16.39 19.77 -9.80
CA PRO A 189 15.67 21.01 -10.06
C PRO A 189 14.32 21.09 -9.36
N VAL A 190 13.99 22.27 -8.85
CA VAL A 190 12.72 22.57 -8.18
C VAL A 190 11.80 23.33 -9.12
N GLY A 191 10.59 22.81 -9.38
CA GLY A 191 9.55 23.46 -10.15
C GLY A 191 8.95 24.68 -9.44
N ASP A 192 8.36 25.61 -10.19
CA ASP A 192 7.79 26.83 -9.64
C ASP A 192 6.44 26.61 -8.93
N ASP A 193 5.78 25.51 -9.23
CA ASP A 193 4.50 25.06 -8.66
C ASP A 193 4.67 24.18 -7.40
N LEU A 194 5.90 24.12 -6.84
CA LEU A 194 6.15 23.43 -5.58
C LEU A 194 5.24 23.96 -4.47
N CYS A 195 4.54 23.07 -3.77
CA CYS A 195 3.69 23.43 -2.65
C CYS A 195 4.11 22.79 -1.32
N ALA A 196 4.79 21.66 -1.36
CA ALA A 196 5.25 20.96 -0.16
C ALA A 196 6.50 20.11 -0.48
N ILE A 197 7.16 19.65 0.58
CA ILE A 197 8.13 18.58 0.50
C ILE A 197 7.72 17.43 1.41
N GLY A 198 8.23 16.23 1.09
CA GLY A 198 8.15 15.07 1.95
C GLY A 198 9.53 14.50 2.24
N ILE A 199 9.76 14.04 3.47
CA ILE A 199 10.98 13.32 3.84
C ILE A 199 10.55 12.03 4.55
N ARG A 200 10.98 10.88 4.05
CA ARG A 200 10.69 9.60 4.70
C ARG A 200 11.53 9.48 5.98
N GLY A 201 10.94 8.93 7.04
CA GLY A 201 11.64 8.83 8.34
C GLY A 201 12.99 8.13 8.28
N HIS A 202 13.15 7.14 7.41
CA HIS A 202 14.41 6.41 7.24
C HIS A 202 15.46 7.13 6.37
N ALA A 203 15.10 8.26 5.76
CA ALA A 203 16.04 9.06 4.96
C ALA A 203 16.93 9.98 5.81
N PHE A 204 16.61 10.18 7.08
CA PHE A 204 17.48 10.93 7.98
C PHE A 204 18.64 10.06 8.47
N CYS A 205 19.82 10.66 8.59
CA CYS A 205 21.00 10.06 9.20
C CYS A 205 21.77 11.08 10.03
N GLY A 206 22.49 10.60 11.03
CA GLY A 206 23.43 11.44 11.77
C GLY A 206 24.66 11.77 10.93
N GLY A 207 25.21 12.96 11.09
CA GLY A 207 26.46 13.35 10.45
C GLY A 207 26.42 14.74 9.83
N ASP A 208 27.54 15.06 9.18
CA ASP A 208 27.75 16.32 8.48
C ASP A 208 27.34 16.19 7.01
N GLY A 209 26.88 17.28 6.43
CA GLY A 209 26.48 17.33 5.03
C GLY A 209 25.82 18.67 4.71
N GLU A 210 25.54 18.90 3.44
CA GLU A 210 24.93 20.16 2.97
C GLU A 210 23.59 20.45 3.63
N ASN A 211 22.83 19.39 3.92
CA ASN A 211 21.53 19.47 4.61
C ASN A 211 21.61 19.20 6.12
N ALA A 212 22.80 19.09 6.70
CA ALA A 212 22.97 18.87 8.14
C ALA A 212 22.42 20.06 8.93
N ARG A 213 21.56 19.77 9.92
CA ARG A 213 20.95 20.80 10.78
C ARG A 213 20.89 20.30 12.21
N PRO A 214 21.15 21.19 13.19
CA PRO A 214 21.01 20.85 14.61
C PRO A 214 19.56 20.54 14.97
N ILE A 215 19.40 19.53 15.82
CA ILE A 215 18.10 19.03 16.26
C ILE A 215 17.97 19.01 17.77
N VAL A 216 16.73 18.98 18.23
CA VAL A 216 16.36 18.69 19.61
C VAL A 216 15.43 17.49 19.61
N VAL A 217 15.85 16.39 20.23
CA VAL A 217 15.01 15.20 20.38
C VAL A 217 13.88 15.50 21.37
N THR A 218 12.66 15.17 20.98
CA THR A 218 11.46 15.41 21.81
C THR A 218 10.90 14.11 22.39
N GLU A 219 11.01 13.00 21.67
CA GLU A 219 10.48 11.71 22.11
C GLU A 219 11.24 10.54 21.43
N GLU A 220 11.44 9.46 22.18
CA GLU A 220 11.93 8.19 21.67
C GLU A 220 10.88 7.10 21.87
N ILE A 221 10.51 6.39 20.80
CA ILE A 221 9.50 5.34 20.81
C ILE A 221 10.14 4.04 20.31
N GLU A 222 10.19 3.04 21.19
CA GLU A 222 10.61 1.70 20.81
C GLU A 222 9.47 0.93 20.17
N GLN A 223 9.72 0.37 19.01
CA GLN A 223 8.83 -0.55 18.31
C GLN A 223 9.47 -1.96 18.28
N PRO A 224 8.74 -3.04 17.94
CA PRO A 224 9.32 -4.39 17.93
C PRO A 224 10.61 -4.54 17.11
N PHE A 225 10.73 -3.85 15.97
CA PHE A 225 11.84 -4.01 15.03
C PHE A 225 12.56 -2.71 14.69
N GLU A 226 12.04 -1.57 15.12
CA GLU A 226 12.59 -0.24 14.80
C GLU A 226 12.49 0.71 15.99
N TRP A 227 13.23 1.82 15.90
CA TRP A 227 13.08 3.00 16.73
C TRP A 227 12.45 4.13 15.92
N ILE A 228 11.59 4.89 16.57
CA ILE A 228 11.07 6.16 16.10
C ILE A 228 11.57 7.23 17.04
N VAL A 229 12.40 8.12 16.52
CA VAL A 229 12.85 9.30 17.24
C VAL A 229 12.10 10.51 16.69
N LYS A 230 11.35 11.21 17.55
CA LYS A 230 10.75 12.48 17.17
C LYS A 230 11.70 13.59 17.56
N PHE A 231 11.84 14.54 16.67
CA PHE A 231 12.73 15.67 16.86
C PHE A 231 12.17 16.96 16.24
N ARG A 232 12.79 18.08 16.59
CA ARG A 232 12.57 19.40 16.01
C ARG A 232 13.91 19.97 15.58
N TYR A 233 13.89 20.78 14.54
CA TYR A 233 15.03 21.64 14.24
C TYR A 233 15.12 22.78 15.27
N ALA A 234 16.34 23.24 15.61
CA ALA A 234 16.59 24.20 16.69
C ALA A 234 15.78 25.51 16.58
N HIS A 235 15.43 25.94 15.37
CA HIS A 235 14.66 27.17 15.10
C HIS A 235 13.24 26.93 14.60
N GLN A 236 12.73 25.71 14.75
CA GLN A 236 11.38 25.34 14.29
C GLN A 236 10.31 26.16 15.03
N GLU A 237 9.30 26.66 14.28
CA GLU A 237 8.18 27.40 14.86
C GLU A 237 7.40 26.59 15.89
N GLY A 238 6.98 27.26 16.95
CA GLY A 238 6.12 26.65 17.97
C GLY A 238 4.78 26.19 17.37
N GLY A 239 4.29 25.01 17.83
CA GLY A 239 3.04 24.42 17.31
C GLY A 239 3.19 23.60 16.03
N THR A 240 4.35 23.59 15.39
CA THR A 240 4.63 22.70 14.26
C THR A 240 4.80 21.26 14.78
N PRO A 241 4.22 20.24 14.10
CA PRO A 241 4.39 18.84 14.47
C PRO A 241 5.85 18.41 14.46
N ASP A 242 6.20 17.49 15.36
CA ASP A 242 7.53 16.90 15.43
C ASP A 242 7.83 16.09 14.18
N ILE A 243 9.09 16.02 13.82
CA ILE A 243 9.61 15.30 12.66
C ILE A 243 9.97 13.89 13.10
N TRP A 244 9.68 12.90 12.28
CA TRP A 244 9.90 11.49 12.58
C TRP A 244 11.15 10.98 11.88
N TRP A 245 12.11 10.53 12.66
CA TRP A 245 13.26 9.76 12.21
C TRP A 245 13.07 8.31 12.60
N ARG A 246 13.28 7.38 11.66
CA ARG A 246 13.05 5.94 11.84
C ARG A 246 14.30 5.17 11.41
N PHE A 247 14.70 4.18 12.20
CA PHE A 247 15.78 3.28 11.88
C PHE A 247 15.55 1.91 12.52
N ALA A 248 16.15 0.85 11.95
CA ALA A 248 16.06 -0.49 12.51
C ALA A 248 16.77 -0.58 13.87
N LYS A 249 16.32 -1.50 14.74
CA LYS A 249 16.93 -1.65 16.07
C LYS A 249 18.45 -1.85 16.04
N PRO A 250 19.02 -2.69 15.14
CA PRO A 250 20.47 -2.84 15.04
C PRO A 250 21.24 -1.56 14.67
N ASP A 251 20.57 -0.62 14.00
CA ASP A 251 21.19 0.61 13.51
C ASP A 251 21.10 1.76 14.51
N ARG A 252 20.64 1.48 15.75
CA ARG A 252 20.55 2.52 16.79
C ARG A 252 21.96 3.00 17.16
N PRO A 253 22.24 4.32 17.02
CA PRO A 253 23.49 4.88 17.47
C PRO A 253 23.60 4.78 19.01
N ALA A 254 24.82 4.57 19.52
CA ALA A 254 25.08 4.51 20.97
C ALA A 254 24.67 5.81 21.68
N VAL A 255 24.83 6.94 20.99
CA VAL A 255 24.37 8.27 21.40
C VAL A 255 23.65 8.88 20.24
N LEU A 256 22.45 9.42 20.46
CA LEU A 256 21.71 10.13 19.42
C LEU A 256 22.50 11.38 18.98
N PRO A 257 22.61 11.64 17.68
CA PRO A 257 23.37 12.78 17.18
C PRO A 257 22.62 14.10 17.46
N ASP A 258 23.38 15.16 17.71
CA ASP A 258 22.86 16.52 17.86
C ASP A 258 22.51 17.18 16.52
N CYS A 259 22.88 16.53 15.39
CA CYS A 259 22.67 17.03 14.05
C CYS A 259 22.20 15.89 13.14
N LEU A 260 21.15 16.13 12.37
CA LEU A 260 20.67 15.22 11.34
C LEU A 260 20.81 15.84 9.96
N THR A 261 21.14 14.99 9.00
CA THR A 261 21.17 15.33 7.58
C THR A 261 20.22 14.45 6.79
N VAL A 262 19.90 14.89 5.58
CA VAL A 262 19.13 14.15 4.59
C VAL A 262 19.79 14.34 3.23
N ASP A 263 19.90 13.25 2.47
CA ASP A 263 20.32 13.35 1.06
C ASP A 263 19.30 14.16 0.28
N GLY A 264 19.75 15.15 -0.49
CA GLY A 264 18.89 15.97 -1.34
C GLY A 264 18.02 15.15 -2.31
N GLN A 265 18.54 14.03 -2.81
CA GLN A 265 17.79 13.10 -3.68
C GLN A 265 16.63 12.40 -2.95
N ALA A 266 16.69 12.26 -1.62
CA ALA A 266 15.65 11.64 -0.81
C ALA A 266 14.53 12.63 -0.44
N ILE A 267 14.65 13.90 -0.77
CA ILE A 267 13.62 14.92 -0.56
C ILE A 267 12.57 14.79 -1.68
N LEU A 268 11.36 14.41 -1.31
CA LEU A 268 10.22 14.35 -2.22
C LEU A 268 9.72 15.76 -2.50
N LEU A 269 9.67 16.14 -3.78
CA LEU A 269 9.11 17.42 -4.22
C LEU A 269 7.63 17.19 -4.56
N LEU A 270 6.73 17.93 -3.89
CA LEU A 270 5.29 17.74 -4.01
C LEU A 270 4.65 18.99 -4.64
N TYR A 271 3.95 18.76 -5.72
CA TYR A 271 3.36 19.78 -6.56
C TYR A 271 1.83 19.85 -6.38
N ARG A 272 1.20 20.89 -6.90
CA ARG A 272 -0.27 21.09 -6.84
C ARG A 272 -1.01 20.21 -7.85
#